data_42806d4dd924f6f1e1b10f4cb4ef79a1
#
_entry.id   42806d4dd924f6f1e1b10f4cb4ef79a1
#
_cell.length_a   1.000
_cell.length_b   1.000
_cell.length_c   1.000
_cell.angle_alpha   90.00
_cell.angle_beta   90.00
_cell.angle_gamma   90.00
#
_symmetry.space_group_name_H-M   'P 1'
#
loop_
_entity.id
_entity.type
_entity.pdbx_description
1 polymer ?
#
loop_
_entity_poly.entity_id
_entity_poly.type
_entity_poly.pdbx_seq_one_letter_code
_entity_poly.pdbx_strand_id
1 'polypeptide(L)'
;MKTLPIFLTILFITWGCCDNHGQIPLSECQYAVKAPKGVETRWASAENPDALPGVGGMSNNGAKGDAYTLIAPQSTKVIFDQNGAGMITKIWSANSILWSTQMRRNVIINIYWDNQDKPAVSVPLAEFFGNGLGVYCRFETALFSNPEAKSHNCFIPMPYRKAAKIEIDNQSESMIMFYYKINFLKAESIPDDALYFHAYWNRELKTELGKDYEILPKVEGNGRYLGTHIGVIGDTIYRGSWFGEGEVKIYLDGDDKYPTLCGTGTEDYIGTGWGQGEYVTRVQGSLISDDQNCLYSFIDT
;
A
#
# COMPACT_ATOMS: atom_id res chain seq x y z
N MET A 1 52.05 20.22 37.58
CA MET A 1 51.38 19.80 36.37
C MET A 1 51.26 18.29 36.35
N LYS A 2 50.09 17.72 36.63
CA LYS A 2 49.86 16.28 36.60
C LYS A 2 49.13 15.97 35.29
N THR A 3 49.80 15.24 34.42
CA THR A 3 49.22 14.73 33.17
C THR A 3 48.31 13.55 33.46
N LEU A 4 47.04 13.67 33.08
CA LEU A 4 46.04 12.58 33.17
C LEU A 4 46.09 11.75 31.87
N PRO A 5 46.22 10.44 31.92
CA PRO A 5 46.20 9.61 30.72
C PRO A 5 44.75 9.47 30.19
N ILE A 6 44.53 9.79 28.92
CA ILE A 6 43.30 9.52 28.22
C ILE A 6 43.30 8.06 27.80
N PHE A 7 42.42 7.27 28.41
CA PHE A 7 42.15 5.90 27.94
C PHE A 7 41.13 5.95 26.78
N LEU A 8 41.60 5.67 25.57
CA LEU A 8 40.77 5.49 24.41
C LEU A 8 40.23 4.05 24.44
N THR A 9 38.97 3.88 24.89
CA THR A 9 38.29 2.58 24.82
C THR A 9 37.80 2.37 23.39
N ILE A 10 38.51 1.53 22.63
CA ILE A 10 38.07 1.09 21.31
C ILE A 10 37.02 0.00 21.53
N LEU A 11 35.74 0.36 21.30
CA LEU A 11 34.64 -0.58 21.31
C LEU A 11 34.68 -1.37 19.98
N PHE A 12 35.20 -2.59 19.99
CA PHE A 12 35.06 -3.53 18.89
C PHE A 12 33.60 -4.00 18.84
N ILE A 13 32.79 -3.41 17.95
CA ILE A 13 31.51 -3.98 17.56
C ILE A 13 31.82 -5.13 16.60
N THR A 14 31.84 -6.37 17.14
CA THR A 14 31.81 -7.55 16.29
C THR A 14 30.43 -7.64 15.65
N TRP A 15 30.31 -7.16 14.43
CA TRP A 15 29.19 -7.53 13.59
C TRP A 15 29.28 -9.03 13.32
N GLY A 16 28.45 -9.80 14.02
CA GLY A 16 28.21 -11.18 13.66
C GLY A 16 27.64 -11.20 12.24
N CYS A 17 28.41 -11.68 11.27
CA CYS A 17 27.89 -12.12 9.99
C CYS A 17 26.96 -13.31 10.28
N CYS A 18 25.66 -13.05 10.45
CA CYS A 18 24.68 -14.09 10.21
C CYS A 18 24.69 -14.34 8.69
N ASP A 19 25.19 -15.49 8.28
CA ASP A 19 25.06 -15.97 6.90
C ASP A 19 23.59 -16.27 6.62
N ASN A 20 22.85 -15.25 6.24
CA ASN A 20 21.45 -15.36 5.81
C ASN A 20 21.40 -15.92 4.37
N HIS A 21 21.75 -17.18 4.21
CA HIS A 21 21.58 -17.89 2.96
C HIS A 21 20.09 -18.02 2.62
N GLY A 22 19.67 -17.49 1.47
CA GLY A 22 18.32 -17.64 0.94
C GLY A 22 17.23 -16.80 1.62
N GLN A 23 17.56 -15.94 2.60
CA GLN A 23 16.61 -15.01 3.24
C GLN A 23 16.61 -13.65 2.56
N ILE A 24 15.43 -13.05 2.42
CA ILE A 24 15.29 -11.69 1.92
C ILE A 24 15.62 -10.72 3.05
N PRO A 25 16.66 -9.85 2.89
CA PRO A 25 16.89 -8.78 3.85
C PRO A 25 15.74 -7.78 3.77
N LEU A 26 15.18 -7.38 4.92
CA LEU A 26 14.06 -6.42 4.98
C LEU A 26 14.50 -4.95 4.88
N SER A 27 15.79 -4.66 4.74
CA SER A 27 16.34 -3.32 4.61
C SER A 27 16.61 -2.99 3.14
N GLU A 28 15.96 -1.95 2.62
CA GLU A 28 16.12 -1.49 1.22
C GLU A 28 17.58 -1.19 0.84
N CYS A 29 18.39 -0.66 1.76
CA CYS A 29 19.78 -0.32 1.49
C CYS A 29 20.66 -1.53 1.14
N GLN A 30 20.27 -2.73 1.53
CA GLN A 30 21.04 -3.94 1.23
C GLN A 30 20.86 -4.39 -0.21
N TYR A 31 19.72 -4.12 -0.84
CA TYR A 31 19.46 -4.49 -2.24
C TYR A 31 20.33 -3.72 -3.23
N ALA A 32 20.69 -2.49 -2.90
CA ALA A 32 21.48 -1.65 -3.81
C ALA A 32 22.93 -2.13 -3.99
N VAL A 33 23.48 -2.84 -3.01
CA VAL A 33 24.92 -3.17 -2.94
C VAL A 33 25.25 -4.64 -2.77
N LYS A 34 24.24 -5.50 -2.55
CA LYS A 34 24.42 -6.94 -2.35
C LYS A 34 23.46 -7.71 -3.25
N ALA A 35 23.95 -8.80 -3.83
CA ALA A 35 23.14 -9.85 -4.45
C ALA A 35 22.99 -11.00 -3.46
N PRO A 36 21.88 -11.12 -2.72
CA PRO A 36 21.69 -12.20 -1.77
C PRO A 36 21.70 -13.55 -2.47
N LYS A 37 22.44 -14.53 -1.94
CA LYS A 37 22.43 -15.89 -2.50
C LYS A 37 21.06 -16.52 -2.29
N GLY A 38 20.58 -17.30 -3.28
CA GLY A 38 19.28 -17.97 -3.21
C GLY A 38 18.09 -17.03 -3.34
N VAL A 39 18.30 -15.77 -3.76
CA VAL A 39 17.22 -14.82 -4.06
C VAL A 39 17.20 -14.51 -5.55
N GLU A 40 16.05 -14.65 -6.16
CA GLU A 40 15.84 -14.42 -7.59
C GLU A 40 14.88 -13.26 -7.82
N THR A 41 15.26 -12.31 -8.67
CA THR A 41 14.36 -11.24 -9.13
C THR A 41 13.44 -11.76 -10.22
N ARG A 42 12.14 -11.47 -10.09
CA ARG A 42 11.10 -11.81 -11.05
C ARG A 42 10.12 -10.64 -11.20
N TRP A 43 9.36 -10.65 -12.29
CA TRP A 43 8.13 -9.90 -12.38
C TRP A 43 7.05 -10.67 -13.16
N ALA A 44 5.80 -10.56 -12.73
CA ALA A 44 4.64 -11.01 -13.46
C ALA A 44 4.01 -9.84 -14.21
N SER A 45 3.57 -10.10 -15.43
CA SER A 45 2.87 -9.13 -16.30
C SER A 45 2.03 -9.90 -17.32
N ALA A 46 1.23 -9.23 -18.11
CA ALA A 46 0.48 -9.88 -19.20
C ALA A 46 1.40 -10.57 -20.23
N GLU A 47 2.62 -10.05 -20.45
CA GLU A 47 3.63 -10.67 -21.32
C GLU A 47 4.28 -11.94 -20.72
N ASN A 48 4.21 -12.13 -19.41
CA ASN A 48 4.74 -13.29 -18.68
C ASN A 48 4.00 -13.47 -17.36
N PRO A 49 2.75 -13.99 -17.39
CA PRO A 49 1.92 -14.08 -16.19
C PRO A 49 2.52 -14.95 -15.08
N ASP A 50 3.19 -16.02 -15.46
CA ASP A 50 3.79 -16.98 -14.51
C ASP A 50 5.20 -16.56 -14.06
N ALA A 51 5.71 -15.44 -14.55
CA ALA A 51 7.04 -14.92 -14.25
C ALA A 51 8.18 -15.93 -14.49
N LEU A 52 8.06 -16.77 -15.52
CA LEU A 52 9.04 -17.80 -15.83
C LEU A 52 10.30 -17.20 -16.48
N PRO A 53 11.46 -17.81 -16.26
CA PRO A 53 12.71 -17.39 -16.92
C PRO A 53 12.63 -17.55 -18.45
N GLY A 54 13.06 -16.52 -19.19
CA GLY A 54 13.27 -16.61 -20.64
C GLY A 54 12.01 -16.69 -21.51
N VAL A 55 10.80 -16.45 -20.95
CA VAL A 55 9.54 -16.56 -21.71
C VAL A 55 8.80 -15.23 -21.90
N GLY A 56 9.32 -14.13 -21.38
CA GLY A 56 8.71 -12.82 -21.57
C GLY A 56 8.77 -12.37 -23.04
N GLY A 57 7.65 -11.86 -23.57
CA GLY A 57 7.56 -11.37 -24.96
C GLY A 57 7.54 -12.47 -26.03
N MET A 58 7.32 -13.73 -25.67
CA MET A 58 7.29 -14.85 -26.63
C MET A 58 6.19 -14.70 -27.68
N SER A 59 5.07 -14.07 -27.35
CA SER A 59 3.94 -13.84 -28.25
C SER A 59 4.29 -13.02 -29.48
N ASN A 60 5.39 -12.23 -29.42
CA ASN A 60 5.84 -11.39 -30.53
C ASN A 60 7.38 -11.36 -30.66
N ASN A 61 8.03 -12.52 -30.63
CA ASN A 61 9.46 -12.68 -30.89
C ASN A 61 10.36 -11.73 -30.07
N GLY A 62 10.03 -11.49 -28.80
CA GLY A 62 10.76 -10.63 -27.91
C GLY A 62 10.30 -9.15 -27.93
N ALA A 63 9.38 -8.79 -28.81
CA ALA A 63 8.73 -7.48 -28.80
C ALA A 63 7.40 -7.51 -28.04
N LYS A 64 6.79 -6.32 -27.85
CA LYS A 64 5.49 -6.21 -27.20
C LYS A 64 4.41 -6.97 -28.00
N GLY A 65 3.76 -7.96 -27.36
CA GLY A 65 2.67 -8.77 -27.91
C GLY A 65 1.42 -8.75 -27.04
N ASP A 66 1.56 -9.13 -25.78
CA ASP A 66 0.48 -9.22 -24.79
C ASP A 66 0.59 -8.13 -23.75
N ALA A 67 0.28 -6.88 -24.14
CA ALA A 67 0.54 -5.71 -23.29
C ALA A 67 -0.40 -5.60 -22.08
N TYR A 68 -1.58 -6.23 -22.12
CA TYR A 68 -2.63 -6.15 -21.12
C TYR A 68 -3.41 -7.47 -21.01
N THR A 69 -4.14 -7.62 -19.91
CA THR A 69 -5.11 -8.69 -19.74
C THR A 69 -6.53 -8.12 -19.86
N LEU A 70 -7.40 -8.80 -20.59
CA LEU A 70 -8.83 -8.48 -20.62
C LEU A 70 -9.52 -9.15 -19.43
N ILE A 71 -10.35 -8.39 -18.73
CA ILE A 71 -11.19 -8.90 -17.63
C ILE A 71 -12.64 -8.55 -17.95
N ALA A 72 -13.47 -9.60 -18.13
CA ALA A 72 -14.87 -9.45 -18.50
C ALA A 72 -15.67 -8.76 -17.38
N PRO A 73 -16.85 -8.19 -17.70
CA PRO A 73 -17.79 -7.75 -16.69
C PRO A 73 -18.13 -8.85 -15.70
N GLN A 74 -18.32 -8.50 -14.43
CA GLN A 74 -18.75 -9.41 -13.36
C GLN A 74 -17.86 -10.67 -13.27
N SER A 75 -16.55 -10.51 -13.45
CA SER A 75 -15.62 -11.63 -13.41
C SER A 75 -14.32 -11.28 -12.67
N THR A 76 -13.69 -12.33 -12.15
CA THR A 76 -12.42 -12.24 -11.45
C THR A 76 -11.31 -12.85 -12.32
N LYS A 77 -10.15 -12.20 -12.32
CA LYS A 77 -8.93 -12.64 -13.00
C LYS A 77 -7.76 -12.71 -12.04
N VAL A 78 -7.14 -13.88 -11.94
CA VAL A 78 -5.83 -14.02 -11.28
C VAL A 78 -4.77 -13.36 -12.17
N ILE A 79 -4.00 -12.44 -11.58
CA ILE A 79 -2.90 -11.72 -12.24
C ILE A 79 -1.53 -12.06 -11.64
N PHE A 80 -1.52 -12.74 -10.50
CA PHE A 80 -0.33 -13.22 -9.82
C PHE A 80 -0.66 -14.45 -8.99
N ASP A 81 0.10 -15.53 -9.18
CA ASP A 81 -0.02 -16.77 -8.40
C ASP A 81 1.35 -17.41 -8.31
N GLN A 82 1.98 -17.31 -7.13
CA GLN A 82 3.33 -17.80 -6.92
C GLN A 82 3.40 -18.66 -5.68
N ASN A 83 3.98 -19.85 -5.85
CA ASN A 83 4.27 -20.77 -4.75
C ASN A 83 5.73 -20.62 -4.28
N GLY A 84 5.97 -20.96 -3.01
CA GLY A 84 7.24 -20.79 -2.33
C GLY A 84 7.31 -19.46 -1.57
N ALA A 85 8.42 -19.24 -0.86
CA ALA A 85 8.64 -18.00 -0.13
C ALA A 85 9.07 -16.86 -1.08
N GLY A 86 8.66 -15.64 -0.75
CA GLY A 86 9.02 -14.49 -1.55
C GLY A 86 8.58 -13.16 -0.94
N MET A 87 8.82 -12.08 -1.68
CA MET A 87 8.40 -10.74 -1.28
C MET A 87 8.03 -9.93 -2.53
N ILE A 88 6.79 -9.45 -2.60
CA ILE A 88 6.41 -8.45 -3.59
C ILE A 88 7.09 -7.14 -3.20
N THR A 89 7.79 -6.51 -4.14
CA THR A 89 8.53 -5.26 -3.91
C THR A 89 7.90 -4.07 -4.59
N LYS A 90 7.06 -4.31 -5.60
CA LYS A 90 6.34 -3.26 -6.31
C LYS A 90 5.15 -3.84 -7.04
N ILE A 91 4.03 -3.15 -6.97
CA ILE A 91 2.88 -3.35 -7.83
C ILE A 91 2.70 -2.08 -8.67
N TRP A 92 2.75 -2.24 -9.98
CA TRP A 92 2.42 -1.19 -10.94
C TRP A 92 1.17 -1.55 -11.71
N SER A 93 0.31 -0.56 -11.94
CA SER A 93 -0.87 -0.70 -12.79
C SER A 93 -1.11 0.59 -13.57
N ALA A 94 -1.64 0.46 -14.78
CA ALA A 94 -2.19 1.57 -15.54
C ALA A 94 -3.61 1.23 -15.96
N ASN A 95 -4.51 2.17 -15.77
CA ASN A 95 -5.92 2.02 -16.04
C ASN A 95 -6.38 3.03 -17.10
N SER A 96 -7.46 2.71 -17.79
CA SER A 96 -8.01 3.64 -18.76
C SER A 96 -8.45 4.93 -18.08
N ILE A 97 -8.04 6.06 -18.65
CA ILE A 97 -8.48 7.40 -18.22
C ILE A 97 -9.99 7.59 -18.44
N LEU A 98 -10.60 6.75 -19.26
CA LEU A 98 -12.03 6.80 -19.56
C LEU A 98 -12.90 6.17 -18.48
N TRP A 99 -12.31 5.53 -17.47
CA TRP A 99 -13.06 4.98 -16.36
C TRP A 99 -13.72 6.11 -15.55
N SER A 100 -15.03 6.01 -15.37
CA SER A 100 -15.75 6.88 -14.45
C SER A 100 -15.31 6.64 -13.01
N THR A 101 -15.56 7.58 -12.13
CA THR A 101 -15.34 7.45 -10.68
C THR A 101 -16.00 6.16 -10.12
N GLN A 102 -17.23 5.90 -10.55
CA GLN A 102 -17.95 4.68 -10.15
C GLN A 102 -17.24 3.41 -10.64
N MET A 103 -16.79 3.39 -11.89
CA MET A 103 -16.10 2.24 -12.45
C MET A 103 -14.78 1.94 -11.71
N ARG A 104 -14.02 2.98 -11.35
CA ARG A 104 -12.76 2.84 -10.58
C ARG A 104 -12.97 2.17 -9.22
N ARG A 105 -14.15 2.35 -8.62
CA ARG A 105 -14.52 1.78 -7.33
C ARG A 105 -15.18 0.41 -7.44
N ASN A 106 -15.61 0.01 -8.63
CA ASN A 106 -16.17 -1.32 -8.91
C ASN A 106 -15.11 -2.34 -9.37
N VAL A 107 -13.84 -1.95 -9.43
CA VAL A 107 -12.73 -2.87 -9.67
C VAL A 107 -12.00 -3.06 -8.35
N ILE A 108 -11.99 -4.31 -7.87
CA ILE A 108 -11.44 -4.67 -6.55
C ILE A 108 -10.13 -5.43 -6.74
N ILE A 109 -9.14 -5.10 -5.93
CA ILE A 109 -7.93 -5.92 -5.79
C ILE A 109 -8.06 -6.81 -4.55
N ASN A 110 -7.86 -8.11 -4.72
CA ASN A 110 -7.81 -9.08 -3.64
C ASN A 110 -6.41 -9.69 -3.57
N ILE A 111 -5.80 -9.69 -2.38
CA ILE A 111 -4.47 -10.27 -2.15
C ILE A 111 -4.58 -11.33 -1.04
N TYR A 112 -4.01 -12.50 -1.33
CA TYR A 112 -4.03 -13.66 -0.43
C TYR A 112 -2.60 -14.09 -0.12
N TRP A 113 -2.35 -14.41 1.15
CA TRP A 113 -1.07 -14.94 1.61
C TRP A 113 -1.21 -16.41 2.03
N ASP A 114 -0.20 -17.20 1.69
CA ASP A 114 0.04 -18.54 2.22
C ASP A 114 -1.16 -19.51 2.10
N ASN A 115 -1.88 -19.43 0.98
CA ASN A 115 -3.05 -20.26 0.66
C ASN A 115 -4.24 -20.05 1.63
N GLN A 116 -4.38 -18.89 2.24
CA GLN A 116 -5.56 -18.55 3.01
C GLN A 116 -6.77 -18.37 2.10
N ASP A 117 -7.96 -18.82 2.57
CA ASP A 117 -9.22 -18.68 1.82
C ASP A 117 -9.74 -17.23 1.81
N LYS A 118 -9.40 -16.45 2.84
CA LYS A 118 -9.81 -15.07 2.96
C LYS A 118 -8.68 -14.13 2.49
N PRO A 119 -8.99 -13.11 1.71
CA PRO A 119 -7.99 -12.12 1.32
C PRO A 119 -7.54 -11.30 2.53
N ALA A 120 -6.24 -11.04 2.59
CA ALA A 120 -5.64 -10.08 3.53
C ALA A 120 -5.85 -8.63 3.07
N VAL A 121 -6.09 -8.44 1.79
CA VAL A 121 -6.46 -7.18 1.15
C VAL A 121 -7.65 -7.43 0.27
N SER A 122 -8.73 -6.64 0.44
CA SER A 122 -9.89 -6.63 -0.45
C SER A 122 -10.42 -5.19 -0.48
N VAL A 123 -9.93 -4.41 -1.43
CA VAL A 123 -10.19 -2.97 -1.48
C VAL A 123 -10.40 -2.51 -2.93
N PRO A 124 -11.14 -1.41 -3.18
CA PRO A 124 -11.21 -0.85 -4.52
C PRO A 124 -9.82 -0.48 -5.04
N LEU A 125 -9.57 -0.79 -6.31
CA LEU A 125 -8.24 -0.67 -6.92
C LEU A 125 -7.69 0.77 -6.86
N ALA A 126 -8.53 1.77 -7.05
CA ALA A 126 -8.12 3.16 -6.99
C ALA A 126 -7.65 3.53 -5.57
N GLU A 127 -8.42 3.14 -4.56
CA GLU A 127 -8.10 3.38 -3.15
C GLU A 127 -6.86 2.60 -2.71
N PHE A 128 -6.65 1.38 -3.21
CA PHE A 128 -5.41 0.63 -2.96
C PHE A 128 -4.16 1.41 -3.34
N PHE A 129 -4.21 2.14 -4.44
CA PHE A 129 -3.11 2.97 -4.92
C PHE A 129 -3.14 4.42 -4.41
N GLY A 130 -3.93 4.70 -3.39
CA GLY A 130 -4.00 6.03 -2.79
C GLY A 130 -4.78 7.06 -3.59
N ASN A 131 -5.71 6.64 -4.45
CA ASN A 131 -6.59 7.54 -5.20
C ASN A 131 -8.01 7.50 -4.61
N GLY A 132 -8.18 8.12 -3.47
CA GLY A 132 -9.44 8.11 -2.75
C GLY A 132 -10.58 8.83 -3.46
N LEU A 133 -11.80 8.53 -3.03
CA LEU A 133 -13.03 9.01 -3.65
C LEU A 133 -13.14 8.64 -5.15
N GLY A 134 -12.29 7.72 -5.64
CA GLY A 134 -12.18 7.37 -7.06
C GLY A 134 -11.62 8.50 -7.94
N VAL A 135 -10.96 9.51 -7.35
CA VAL A 135 -10.36 10.64 -8.07
C VAL A 135 -8.87 10.38 -8.25
N TYR A 136 -8.37 10.51 -9.49
CA TYR A 136 -6.96 10.35 -9.77
C TYR A 136 -6.22 11.67 -9.57
N CYS A 137 -5.28 11.66 -8.61
CA CYS A 137 -4.42 12.79 -8.29
C CYS A 137 -2.96 12.47 -8.61
N ARG A 138 -2.16 13.51 -8.87
CA ARG A 138 -0.70 13.37 -8.94
C ARG A 138 -0.12 13.44 -7.54
N PHE A 139 0.66 12.44 -7.19
CA PHE A 139 1.39 12.46 -5.93
C PHE A 139 2.55 11.46 -5.93
N GLU A 140 3.46 11.62 -4.99
CA GLU A 140 4.55 10.70 -4.70
C GLU A 140 4.82 10.73 -3.20
N THR A 141 4.86 9.53 -2.61
CA THR A 141 5.19 9.32 -1.19
C THR A 141 6.24 8.22 -1.04
N ALA A 142 6.57 7.86 0.20
CA ALA A 142 7.46 6.72 0.47
C ALA A 142 6.87 5.39 0.01
N LEU A 143 5.55 5.23 0.01
CA LEU A 143 4.86 3.96 -0.22
C LEU A 143 4.11 3.90 -1.55
N PHE A 144 3.74 5.05 -2.12
CA PHE A 144 2.93 5.11 -3.34
C PHE A 144 3.40 6.20 -4.29
N SER A 145 3.11 6.04 -5.57
CA SER A 145 3.19 7.15 -6.51
C SER A 145 2.19 7.04 -7.66
N ASN A 146 1.73 8.19 -8.10
CA ASN A 146 0.86 8.38 -9.26
C ASN A 146 1.34 9.61 -10.05
N PRO A 147 2.46 9.52 -10.77
CA PRO A 147 3.20 10.69 -11.28
C PRO A 147 2.39 11.55 -12.26
N GLU A 148 1.55 10.93 -13.08
CA GLU A 148 0.77 11.64 -14.12
C GLU A 148 -0.74 11.43 -13.98
N ALA A 149 -1.22 10.94 -12.82
CA ALA A 149 -2.62 10.60 -12.57
C ALA A 149 -3.20 9.54 -13.53
N LYS A 150 -2.39 8.61 -14.00
CA LYS A 150 -2.78 7.55 -14.96
C LYS A 150 -2.13 6.22 -14.66
N SER A 151 -0.92 6.23 -14.11
CA SER A 151 -0.20 5.04 -13.67
C SER A 151 -0.03 5.07 -12.16
N HIS A 152 -0.16 3.92 -11.55
CA HIS A 152 -0.23 3.74 -10.12
C HIS A 152 0.88 2.82 -9.67
N ASN A 153 1.57 3.17 -8.60
CA ASN A 153 2.62 2.36 -8.02
C ASN A 153 2.39 2.19 -6.53
N CYS A 154 2.59 0.97 -6.04
CA CYS A 154 2.69 0.64 -4.63
C CYS A 154 4.07 0.04 -4.40
N PHE A 155 4.84 0.59 -3.45
CA PHE A 155 6.19 0.16 -3.08
C PHE A 155 6.24 -0.53 -1.72
N ILE A 156 5.09 -0.81 -1.11
CA ILE A 156 5.03 -1.52 0.17
C ILE A 156 5.63 -2.90 -0.02
N PRO A 157 6.68 -3.29 0.75
CA PRO A 157 7.19 -4.64 0.75
C PRO A 157 6.15 -5.60 1.34
N MET A 158 5.82 -6.67 0.61
CA MET A 158 4.80 -7.65 1.01
C MET A 158 5.42 -9.05 1.04
N PRO A 159 6.01 -9.47 2.16
CA PRO A 159 6.58 -10.82 2.29
C PRO A 159 5.47 -11.88 2.42
N TYR A 160 5.77 -13.09 1.91
CA TYR A 160 4.94 -14.28 2.06
C TYR A 160 5.83 -15.52 2.20
N ARG A 161 5.37 -16.53 2.99
CA ARG A 161 6.22 -17.69 3.36
C ARG A 161 5.95 -18.92 2.51
N LYS A 162 4.73 -19.08 1.98
CA LYS A 162 4.34 -20.29 1.24
C LYS A 162 3.76 -20.00 -0.12
N ALA A 163 2.97 -18.94 -0.24
CA ALA A 163 2.34 -18.55 -1.50
C ALA A 163 1.80 -17.13 -1.45
N ALA A 164 1.69 -16.50 -2.62
CA ALA A 164 0.98 -15.24 -2.77
C ALA A 164 0.12 -15.27 -4.03
N LYS A 165 -1.14 -14.83 -3.90
CA LYS A 165 -2.07 -14.72 -5.02
C LYS A 165 -2.69 -13.32 -5.05
N ILE A 166 -2.79 -12.73 -6.25
CA ILE A 166 -3.48 -11.47 -6.49
C ILE A 166 -4.53 -11.67 -7.57
N GLU A 167 -5.74 -11.22 -7.26
CA GLU A 167 -6.89 -11.24 -8.16
C GLU A 167 -7.43 -9.83 -8.38
N ILE A 168 -7.88 -9.57 -9.58
CA ILE A 168 -8.68 -8.39 -9.92
C ILE A 168 -10.11 -8.85 -10.17
N ASP A 169 -11.03 -8.35 -9.37
CA ASP A 169 -12.46 -8.60 -9.46
C ASP A 169 -13.13 -7.39 -10.12
N ASN A 170 -13.63 -7.58 -11.33
CA ASN A 170 -14.32 -6.56 -12.11
C ASN A 170 -15.82 -6.63 -11.85
N GLN A 171 -16.30 -5.89 -10.87
CA GLN A 171 -17.72 -5.77 -10.52
C GLN A 171 -18.46 -4.73 -11.39
N SER A 172 -17.83 -4.20 -12.45
CA SER A 172 -18.46 -3.28 -13.37
C SER A 172 -19.17 -4.01 -14.50
N GLU A 173 -20.03 -3.28 -15.25
CA GLU A 173 -20.74 -3.78 -16.43
C GLU A 173 -19.88 -3.71 -17.71
N SER A 174 -18.61 -3.32 -17.61
CA SER A 174 -17.74 -3.09 -18.76
C SER A 174 -16.53 -4.02 -18.75
N MET A 175 -16.13 -4.47 -19.94
CA MET A 175 -14.82 -5.11 -20.14
C MET A 175 -13.69 -4.14 -19.78
N ILE A 176 -12.69 -4.58 -19.04
CA ILE A 176 -11.52 -3.75 -18.72
C ILE A 176 -10.25 -4.30 -19.36
N MET A 177 -9.42 -3.40 -19.89
CA MET A 177 -8.04 -3.67 -20.27
C MET A 177 -7.16 -3.33 -19.07
N PHE A 178 -6.56 -4.35 -18.48
CA PHE A 178 -5.77 -4.22 -17.27
C PHE A 178 -4.29 -4.37 -17.56
N TYR A 179 -3.54 -3.27 -17.43
CA TYR A 179 -2.09 -3.23 -17.53
C TYR A 179 -1.49 -3.38 -16.14
N TYR A 180 -0.58 -4.33 -15.96
CA TYR A 180 0.04 -4.55 -14.66
C TYR A 180 1.47 -5.05 -14.76
N LYS A 181 2.23 -4.81 -13.70
CA LYS A 181 3.54 -5.39 -13.45
C LYS A 181 3.72 -5.57 -11.94
N ILE A 182 4.00 -6.80 -11.52
CA ILE A 182 4.22 -7.15 -10.13
C ILE A 182 5.66 -7.62 -10.00
N ASN A 183 6.51 -6.76 -9.42
CA ASN A 183 7.91 -7.08 -9.16
C ASN A 183 7.99 -7.82 -7.83
N PHE A 184 8.75 -8.91 -7.80
CA PHE A 184 8.93 -9.69 -6.58
C PHE A 184 10.27 -10.40 -6.55
N LEU A 185 10.65 -10.83 -5.36
CA LEU A 185 11.79 -11.67 -5.08
C LEU A 185 11.27 -13.06 -4.70
N LYS A 186 11.85 -14.10 -5.31
CA LYS A 186 11.71 -15.47 -4.83
C LYS A 186 12.88 -15.77 -3.89
N ALA A 187 12.63 -16.46 -2.80
CA ALA A 187 13.63 -16.83 -1.82
C ALA A 187 13.37 -18.23 -1.29
N GLU A 188 14.34 -18.81 -0.61
CA GLU A 188 14.18 -20.09 0.09
C GLU A 188 13.32 -19.92 1.34
N SER A 189 13.43 -18.79 2.03
CA SER A 189 12.65 -18.47 3.22
C SER A 189 12.50 -16.97 3.44
N ILE A 190 11.55 -16.60 4.28
CA ILE A 190 11.32 -15.25 4.79
C ILE A 190 11.59 -15.28 6.30
N PRO A 191 12.19 -14.23 6.90
CA PRO A 191 12.38 -14.15 8.34
C PRO A 191 11.08 -14.37 9.13
N ASP A 192 11.17 -15.07 10.28
CA ASP A 192 9.99 -15.42 11.09
C ASP A 192 9.30 -14.20 11.70
N ASP A 193 10.01 -13.09 11.87
CA ASP A 193 9.51 -11.81 12.38
C ASP A 193 8.95 -10.89 11.30
N ALA A 194 8.99 -11.29 10.02
CA ALA A 194 8.39 -10.52 8.94
C ALA A 194 6.87 -10.51 9.04
N LEU A 195 6.28 -9.32 8.93
CA LEU A 195 4.85 -9.10 8.99
C LEU A 195 4.21 -9.21 7.61
N TYR A 196 3.00 -9.76 7.56
CA TYR A 196 2.19 -9.76 6.34
C TYR A 196 1.50 -8.42 6.16
N PHE A 197 1.41 -7.98 4.92
CA PHE A 197 0.64 -6.78 4.58
C PHE A 197 -0.86 -7.08 4.59
N HIS A 198 -1.61 -6.22 5.26
CA HIS A 198 -3.07 -6.21 5.28
C HIS A 198 -3.57 -4.81 4.94
N ALA A 199 -4.74 -4.72 4.32
CA ALA A 199 -5.44 -3.46 4.13
C ALA A 199 -6.92 -3.63 4.47
N TYR A 200 -7.44 -2.65 5.15
CA TYR A 200 -8.86 -2.53 5.46
C TYR A 200 -9.44 -1.34 4.71
N TRP A 201 -10.64 -1.49 4.19
CA TRP A 201 -11.38 -0.43 3.54
C TRP A 201 -12.78 -0.33 4.09
N ASN A 202 -13.21 0.88 4.41
CA ASN A 202 -14.54 1.16 4.91
C ASN A 202 -15.10 2.41 4.24
N ARG A 203 -16.43 2.51 4.20
CA ARG A 203 -17.15 3.67 3.72
C ARG A 203 -18.48 3.81 4.44
N GLU A 204 -18.75 5.00 4.95
CA GLU A 204 -20.07 5.42 5.36
C GLU A 204 -20.61 6.49 4.41
N LEU A 205 -21.90 6.41 4.08
CA LEU A 205 -22.55 7.44 3.24
C LEU A 205 -22.87 8.69 4.06
N LYS A 206 -23.04 8.53 5.36
CA LYS A 206 -23.30 9.59 6.31
C LYS A 206 -22.79 9.16 7.70
N THR A 207 -21.99 10.02 8.29
CA THR A 207 -21.58 9.84 9.68
C THR A 207 -22.71 10.15 10.64
N GLU A 208 -22.71 9.52 11.80
CA GLU A 208 -23.70 9.73 12.87
C GLU A 208 -23.12 10.68 13.92
N LEU A 209 -23.85 11.75 14.24
CA LEU A 209 -23.39 12.72 15.23
C LEU A 209 -23.18 12.07 16.61
N GLY A 210 -22.02 12.29 17.20
CA GLY A 210 -21.63 11.74 18.50
C GLY A 210 -21.15 10.30 18.45
N LYS A 211 -20.93 9.74 17.25
CA LYS A 211 -20.35 8.43 17.03
C LYS A 211 -19.09 8.55 16.18
N ASP A 212 -18.00 7.96 16.65
CA ASP A 212 -16.75 7.96 15.90
C ASP A 212 -16.89 7.15 14.59
N TYR A 213 -16.32 7.67 13.52
CA TYR A 213 -16.12 6.90 12.29
C TYR A 213 -14.96 5.93 12.49
N GLU A 214 -15.19 4.64 12.34
CA GLU A 214 -14.16 3.61 12.51
C GLU A 214 -13.29 3.51 11.26
N ILE A 215 -12.05 4.04 11.35
CA ILE A 215 -11.06 3.97 10.27
C ILE A 215 -10.50 2.54 10.15
N LEU A 216 -10.14 1.93 11.29
CA LEU A 216 -9.65 0.57 11.39
C LEU A 216 -10.30 -0.10 12.59
N PRO A 217 -10.99 -1.25 12.42
CA PRO A 217 -11.56 -1.98 13.55
C PRO A 217 -10.46 -2.55 14.44
N LYS A 218 -10.87 -2.98 15.64
CA LYS A 218 -9.96 -3.67 16.55
C LYS A 218 -9.33 -4.89 15.85
N VAL A 219 -8.00 -4.93 15.82
CA VAL A 219 -7.20 -6.07 15.36
C VAL A 219 -6.38 -6.62 16.53
N GLU A 220 -6.12 -7.91 16.53
CA GLU A 220 -5.32 -8.58 17.58
C GLU A 220 -4.10 -9.23 16.95
N GLY A 221 -2.95 -9.10 17.63
CA GLY A 221 -1.67 -9.63 17.21
C GLY A 221 -0.57 -8.59 17.20
N ASN A 222 0.66 -9.02 16.90
CA ASN A 222 1.78 -8.12 16.69
C ASN A 222 1.71 -7.53 15.29
N GLY A 223 1.78 -6.21 15.19
CA GLY A 223 1.66 -5.52 13.92
C GLY A 223 2.28 -4.13 13.95
N ARG A 224 2.24 -3.48 12.80
CA ARG A 224 2.60 -2.08 12.61
C ARG A 224 1.52 -1.42 11.75
N TYR A 225 0.97 -0.34 12.23
CA TYR A 225 0.09 0.52 11.45
C TYR A 225 0.95 1.33 10.46
N LEU A 226 0.69 1.17 9.16
CA LEU A 226 1.46 1.86 8.12
C LEU A 226 0.87 3.20 7.71
N GLY A 227 -0.36 3.49 8.14
CA GLY A 227 -1.01 4.74 7.81
C GLY A 227 -2.44 4.56 7.31
N THR A 228 -3.04 5.66 6.87
CA THR A 228 -4.40 5.70 6.35
C THR A 228 -4.55 6.69 5.20
N HIS A 229 -5.47 6.37 4.32
CA HIS A 229 -5.99 7.27 3.30
C HIS A 229 -7.45 7.54 3.63
N ILE A 230 -7.82 8.81 3.80
CA ILE A 230 -9.15 9.21 4.20
C ILE A 230 -9.75 10.20 3.19
N GLY A 231 -10.99 9.95 2.79
CA GLY A 231 -11.77 10.86 1.96
C GLY A 231 -13.02 11.32 2.70
N VAL A 232 -13.26 12.60 2.71
CA VAL A 232 -14.45 13.23 3.33
C VAL A 232 -15.18 14.06 2.29
N ILE A 233 -16.50 13.91 2.23
CA ILE A 233 -17.38 14.78 1.48
C ILE A 233 -18.30 15.46 2.51
N GLY A 234 -18.15 16.77 2.67
CA GLY A 234 -18.93 17.55 3.64
C GLY A 234 -20.42 17.57 3.31
N ASP A 235 -21.28 17.42 4.31
CA ASP A 235 -22.72 17.60 4.14
C ASP A 235 -23.05 19.09 4.01
N THR A 236 -23.96 19.42 3.11
CA THR A 236 -24.39 20.80 2.84
C THR A 236 -25.05 21.49 4.02
N ILE A 237 -25.50 20.75 5.04
CA ILE A 237 -26.02 21.32 6.29
C ILE A 237 -24.96 22.05 7.10
N TYR A 238 -23.67 21.73 6.88
CA TYR A 238 -22.53 22.32 7.59
C TYR A 238 -21.91 23.49 6.81
N ARG A 239 -22.64 24.14 5.94
CA ARG A 239 -22.14 25.32 5.21
C ARG A 239 -21.54 26.36 6.15
N GLY A 240 -20.29 26.73 5.89
CA GLY A 240 -19.53 27.66 6.75
C GLY A 240 -18.80 27.00 7.91
N SER A 241 -18.87 25.66 8.05
CA SER A 241 -18.01 24.84 8.88
C SER A 241 -17.15 23.95 7.98
N TRP A 242 -16.06 23.46 8.49
CA TRP A 242 -15.12 22.60 7.77
C TRP A 242 -15.00 21.22 8.45
N PHE A 243 -14.31 20.28 7.79
CA PHE A 243 -14.21 18.88 8.22
C PHE A 243 -13.05 18.62 9.19
N GLY A 244 -12.27 19.62 9.56
CA GLY A 244 -11.01 19.45 10.26
C GLY A 244 -11.08 19.34 11.79
N GLU A 245 -12.25 19.55 12.39
CA GLU A 245 -12.42 19.58 13.86
C GLU A 245 -12.57 18.19 14.53
N GLY A 246 -12.74 17.13 13.72
CA GLY A 246 -12.88 15.78 14.26
C GLY A 246 -11.56 15.19 14.69
N GLU A 247 -11.40 14.95 15.99
CA GLU A 247 -10.19 14.34 16.56
C GLU A 247 -9.98 12.90 16.09
N VAL A 248 -8.72 12.53 15.86
CA VAL A 248 -8.32 11.14 15.56
C VAL A 248 -7.88 10.46 16.85
N LYS A 249 -8.45 9.27 17.11
CA LYS A 249 -8.19 8.45 18.30
C LYS A 249 -7.59 7.11 17.89
N ILE A 250 -6.47 6.72 18.51
CA ILE A 250 -5.84 5.41 18.28
C ILE A 250 -5.72 4.70 19.63
N TYR A 251 -6.45 3.59 19.74
CA TYR A 251 -6.44 2.72 20.91
C TYR A 251 -5.40 1.63 20.71
N LEU A 252 -4.48 1.47 21.66
CA LEU A 252 -3.35 0.53 21.59
C LEU A 252 -3.32 -0.38 22.82
N ASP A 253 -2.87 -1.61 22.61
CA ASP A 253 -2.41 -2.54 23.64
C ASP A 253 -3.34 -2.71 24.86
N GLY A 254 -4.64 -2.75 24.63
CA GLY A 254 -5.63 -2.97 25.67
C GLY A 254 -6.31 -1.70 26.17
N ASP A 255 -6.10 -0.57 25.53
CA ASP A 255 -6.91 0.63 25.74
C ASP A 255 -8.39 0.30 25.60
N ASP A 256 -9.22 0.87 26.50
CA ASP A 256 -10.66 0.64 26.54
C ASP A 256 -11.42 1.98 26.48
N LYS A 257 -11.39 2.73 27.58
CA LYS A 257 -12.18 3.96 27.71
C LYS A 257 -11.57 5.16 27.00
N TYR A 258 -10.25 5.25 27.00
CA TYR A 258 -9.50 6.38 26.44
C TYR A 258 -8.37 5.86 25.55
N PRO A 259 -8.10 6.55 24.41
CA PRO A 259 -7.02 6.16 23.53
C PRO A 259 -5.66 6.54 24.10
N THR A 260 -4.62 5.79 23.72
CA THR A 260 -3.22 6.19 23.99
C THR A 260 -2.82 7.39 23.13
N LEU A 261 -3.27 7.45 21.87
CA LEU A 261 -2.98 8.57 20.97
C LEU A 261 -4.29 9.28 20.62
N CYS A 262 -4.29 10.60 20.79
CA CYS A 262 -5.43 11.46 20.48
C CYS A 262 -4.94 12.78 19.92
N GLY A 263 -5.37 13.12 18.70
CA GLY A 263 -5.17 14.41 18.08
C GLY A 263 -6.24 15.42 18.50
N THR A 264 -6.16 16.63 18.01
CA THR A 264 -7.12 17.71 18.27
C THR A 264 -8.03 17.98 17.09
N GLY A 265 -7.66 17.52 15.88
CA GLY A 265 -8.41 17.67 14.66
C GLY A 265 -8.00 16.65 13.61
N THR A 266 -8.73 16.60 12.50
CA THR A 266 -8.34 15.80 11.33
C THR A 266 -7.12 16.41 10.65
N GLU A 267 -6.99 17.74 10.67
CA GLU A 267 -5.90 18.46 10.03
C GLU A 267 -4.55 18.21 10.72
N ASP A 268 -4.51 18.16 12.05
CA ASP A 268 -3.26 17.92 12.78
C ASP A 268 -2.79 16.48 12.60
N TYR A 269 -3.73 15.53 12.50
CA TYR A 269 -3.40 14.14 12.17
C TYR A 269 -2.73 14.01 10.79
N ILE A 270 -3.17 14.80 9.83
CA ILE A 270 -2.59 14.81 8.46
C ILE A 270 -1.32 15.68 8.42
N GLY A 271 -1.09 16.56 9.40
CA GLY A 271 0.11 17.37 9.55
C GLY A 271 -0.04 18.83 9.13
N THR A 272 -1.26 19.37 9.14
CA THR A 272 -1.54 20.80 8.99
C THR A 272 -2.07 21.40 10.29
N GLY A 273 -2.37 22.68 10.31
CA GLY A 273 -2.97 23.38 11.45
C GLY A 273 -3.66 24.66 11.00
N TRP A 274 -4.78 25.00 11.64
CA TRP A 274 -5.61 26.17 11.33
C TRP A 274 -6.20 26.18 9.93
N GLY A 275 -6.22 25.04 9.26
CA GLY A 275 -6.76 24.87 7.92
C GLY A 275 -6.04 23.77 7.16
N GLN A 276 -6.56 23.49 5.99
CA GLN A 276 -6.08 22.47 5.09
C GLN A 276 -5.80 23.13 3.74
N GLY A 277 -4.80 22.69 3.02
CA GLY A 277 -4.52 23.04 1.64
C GLY A 277 -4.05 21.81 0.88
N GLU A 278 -3.89 21.93 -0.43
CA GLU A 278 -3.29 20.85 -1.23
C GLU A 278 -1.78 20.85 -1.05
N TYR A 279 -1.23 19.71 -0.64
CA TYR A 279 0.21 19.49 -0.51
C TYR A 279 0.54 18.02 -0.53
N VAL A 280 1.80 17.69 -0.80
CA VAL A 280 2.35 16.33 -0.78
C VAL A 280 3.72 16.39 -0.14
N THR A 281 3.96 15.52 0.82
CA THR A 281 5.28 15.23 1.39
C THR A 281 5.59 13.74 1.26
N ARG A 282 6.75 13.33 1.76
CA ARG A 282 7.16 11.93 1.70
C ARG A 282 6.21 10.98 2.44
N VAL A 283 5.59 11.41 3.53
CA VAL A 283 4.82 10.56 4.44
C VAL A 283 3.40 11.03 4.70
N GLN A 284 3.02 12.20 4.21
CA GLN A 284 1.68 12.75 4.40
C GLN A 284 1.32 13.73 3.30
N GLY A 285 0.04 13.95 3.07
CA GLY A 285 -0.43 14.91 2.09
C GLY A 285 -1.92 15.05 2.07
N SER A 286 -2.36 16.13 1.45
CA SER A 286 -3.74 16.45 1.14
C SER A 286 -3.84 16.64 -0.37
N LEU A 287 -4.42 15.67 -1.05
CA LEU A 287 -4.45 15.61 -2.52
C LEU A 287 -5.63 16.38 -3.11
N ILE A 288 -6.69 16.55 -2.33
CA ILE A 288 -7.87 17.34 -2.66
C ILE A 288 -8.23 18.09 -1.38
N SER A 289 -8.33 19.40 -1.48
CA SER A 289 -8.77 20.24 -0.38
C SER A 289 -9.65 21.36 -0.95
N ASP A 290 -10.95 21.15 -0.85
CA ASP A 290 -11.96 22.18 -1.06
C ASP A 290 -12.53 22.49 0.32
N ASP A 291 -12.24 23.66 0.83
CA ASP A 291 -12.42 24.09 2.24
C ASP A 291 -13.79 23.80 2.88
N GLN A 292 -14.77 23.47 2.09
CA GLN A 292 -16.13 23.25 2.59
C GLN A 292 -16.75 21.91 2.17
N ASN A 293 -16.28 21.27 1.11
CA ASN A 293 -17.05 20.19 0.49
C ASN A 293 -16.31 18.87 0.37
N CYS A 294 -14.97 18.86 0.27
CA CYS A 294 -14.26 17.63 -0.01
C CYS A 294 -12.83 17.68 0.53
N LEU A 295 -12.43 16.62 1.16
CA LEU A 295 -11.06 16.33 1.54
C LEU A 295 -10.69 14.95 1.02
N TYR A 296 -9.49 14.81 0.45
CA TYR A 296 -8.82 13.55 0.36
C TYR A 296 -7.37 13.70 0.77
N SER A 297 -6.99 12.98 1.80
CA SER A 297 -5.68 13.07 2.43
C SER A 297 -5.10 11.69 2.71
N PHE A 298 -3.80 11.64 2.92
CA PHE A 298 -3.11 10.43 3.33
C PHE A 298 -2.08 10.74 4.42
N ILE A 299 -1.78 9.73 5.22
CA ILE A 299 -0.63 9.65 6.09
C ILE A 299 -0.03 8.25 5.97
N ASP A 300 1.26 8.18 5.66
CA ASP A 300 2.06 6.96 5.59
C ASP A 300 3.07 7.00 6.75
N THR A 301 3.06 6.03 7.65
CA THR A 301 3.88 6.02 8.88
C THR A 301 4.95 4.93 8.90
#